data_b6c071f33d48114eb1a9955324915541
#
_entry.id   b6c071f33d48114eb1a9955324915541
#
_cell.length_a   1.000
_cell.length_b   1.000
_cell.length_c   1.000
_cell.angle_alpha   90.00
_cell.angle_beta   90.00
_cell.angle_gamma   90.00
#
_symmetry.space_group_name_H-M   'P 1'
#
loop_
_entity.id
_entity.type
_entity.pdbx_description
1 polymer ?
#
loop_
_entity_poly.entity_id
_entity_poly.type
_entity_poly.pdbx_seq_one_letter_code
_entity_poly.pdbx_strand_id
1 'polypeptide(L)'
;MDSAELKSIQAPIKDRYRDQPETAVVTLRAEGQLGDDVSCSVQTGRALVEAGLHPATGGDGLLACSGDMLLQALAACAGVTMRSVATALGINAAGTVRAEGDLDFRGTLGVDKSAPVGFSDIRLSFELESDASEEQLATLLRLTERYCVVLQTLANSPRLSASIS
;
A
#
# COMPACT_ATOMS: atom_id res chain seq x y z
N MET A 1 19.56 10.46 4.56
CA MET A 1 19.56 10.89 3.13
C MET A 1 19.01 12.30 3.08
N ASP A 2 19.75 13.22 2.54
CA ASP A 2 19.31 14.59 2.29
C ASP A 2 18.75 14.77 0.86
N SER A 3 18.27 15.99 0.54
CA SER A 3 17.67 16.30 -0.76
C SER A 3 18.68 16.22 -1.93
N ALA A 4 19.96 16.52 -1.68
CA ALA A 4 20.99 16.46 -2.71
C ALA A 4 21.34 15.01 -3.04
N GLU A 5 21.47 14.16 -2.02
CA GLU A 5 21.69 12.72 -2.17
C GLU A 5 20.52 12.05 -2.89
N LEU A 6 19.28 12.37 -2.51
CA LEU A 6 18.09 11.82 -3.18
C LEU A 6 18.05 12.25 -4.66
N LYS A 7 18.33 13.51 -4.97
CA LYS A 7 18.42 14.02 -6.34
C LYS A 7 19.52 13.32 -7.14
N SER A 8 20.71 13.12 -6.57
CA SER A 8 21.83 12.48 -7.27
C SER A 8 21.52 11.03 -7.67
N ILE A 9 20.76 10.31 -6.83
CA ILE A 9 20.33 8.94 -7.11
C ILE A 9 19.22 8.91 -8.17
N GLN A 10 18.24 9.82 -8.06
CA GLN A 10 17.05 9.77 -8.91
C GLN A 10 17.25 10.45 -10.29
N ALA A 11 18.15 11.44 -10.43
CA ALA A 11 18.32 12.16 -11.68
C ALA A 11 18.67 11.23 -12.85
N PRO A 12 19.69 10.37 -12.79
CA PRO A 12 20.03 9.48 -13.90
C PRO A 12 18.91 8.48 -14.23
N ILE A 13 18.10 8.09 -13.25
CA ILE A 13 16.94 7.21 -13.45
C ILE A 13 15.84 7.96 -14.23
N LYS A 14 15.56 9.21 -13.81
CA LYS A 14 14.56 10.06 -14.45
C LYS A 14 14.95 10.41 -15.89
N ASP A 15 16.22 10.66 -16.15
CA ASP A 15 16.73 10.94 -17.48
C ASP A 15 16.55 9.73 -18.39
N ARG A 16 16.98 8.55 -17.91
CA ARG A 16 16.77 7.30 -18.65
C ARG A 16 15.29 7.05 -18.97
N TYR A 17 14.38 7.30 -18.04
CA TYR A 17 12.94 7.09 -18.26
C TYR A 17 12.31 8.13 -19.23
N ARG A 18 12.92 9.31 -19.38
CA ARG A 18 12.52 10.27 -20.42
C ARG A 18 12.99 9.83 -21.81
N ASP A 19 14.22 9.32 -21.91
CA ASP A 19 14.82 8.92 -23.17
C ASP A 19 14.32 7.54 -23.64
N GLN A 20 14.01 6.65 -22.70
CA GLN A 20 13.58 5.27 -22.92
C GLN A 20 12.40 4.91 -21.98
N PRO A 21 11.17 5.41 -22.27
CA PRO A 21 10.01 5.24 -21.40
C PRO A 21 9.66 3.78 -21.09
N GLU A 22 9.94 2.85 -21.99
CA GLU A 22 9.71 1.42 -21.82
C GLU A 22 10.52 0.83 -20.65
N THR A 23 11.68 1.41 -20.31
CA THR A 23 12.51 0.96 -19.18
C THR A 23 11.90 1.31 -17.81
N ALA A 24 10.89 2.17 -17.77
CA ALA A 24 10.15 2.51 -16.56
C ALA A 24 9.07 1.48 -16.21
N VAL A 25 8.71 0.62 -17.17
CA VAL A 25 7.67 -0.40 -16.96
C VAL A 25 8.30 -1.65 -16.34
N VAL A 26 7.96 -1.94 -15.09
CA VAL A 26 8.46 -3.09 -14.35
C VAL A 26 7.29 -3.95 -13.89
N THR A 27 7.38 -5.25 -14.17
CA THR A 27 6.41 -6.22 -13.64
C THR A 27 6.87 -6.68 -12.26
N LEU A 28 6.09 -6.34 -11.24
CA LEU A 28 6.23 -6.92 -9.90
C LEU A 28 5.46 -8.24 -9.82
N ARG A 29 5.97 -9.17 -9.03
CA ARG A 29 5.38 -10.51 -8.88
C ARG A 29 5.27 -10.86 -7.41
N ALA A 30 4.19 -11.55 -7.08
CA ALA A 30 4.02 -12.23 -5.82
C ALA A 30 3.53 -13.66 -6.13
N GLU A 31 4.02 -14.64 -5.38
CA GLU A 31 3.66 -16.03 -5.51
C GLU A 31 3.24 -16.55 -4.13
N GLY A 32 2.14 -17.30 -4.10
CA GLY A 32 1.64 -17.95 -2.89
C GLY A 32 1.44 -19.44 -3.14
N GLN A 33 1.76 -20.25 -2.14
CA GLN A 33 1.51 -21.70 -2.12
C GLN A 33 0.33 -21.99 -1.21
N LEU A 34 -0.63 -22.74 -1.73
CA LEU A 34 -1.77 -23.23 -0.96
C LEU A 34 -1.26 -24.21 0.10
N GLY A 35 -1.62 -23.97 1.34
CA GLY A 35 -1.29 -24.84 2.47
C GLY A 35 -2.43 -25.78 2.81
N ASP A 36 -2.23 -26.54 3.88
CA ASP A 36 -3.28 -27.37 4.46
C ASP A 36 -4.33 -26.45 5.12
N ASP A 37 -5.54 -26.94 5.29
CA ASP A 37 -6.68 -26.18 5.77
C ASP A 37 -6.98 -24.93 4.93
N VAL A 38 -7.38 -23.82 5.55
CA VAL A 38 -7.70 -22.56 4.87
C VAL A 38 -6.53 -21.58 5.05
N SER A 39 -5.39 -21.89 4.41
CA SER A 39 -4.16 -21.12 4.50
C SER A 39 -3.47 -20.94 3.15
N CYS A 40 -2.59 -19.95 3.07
CA CYS A 40 -1.72 -19.71 1.92
C CYS A 40 -0.44 -19.01 2.40
N SER A 41 0.70 -19.57 2.02
CA SER A 41 2.02 -18.99 2.33
C SER A 41 2.47 -18.08 1.20
N VAL A 42 2.76 -16.80 1.49
CA VAL A 42 3.21 -15.81 0.52
C VAL A 42 4.63 -15.37 0.84
N GLN A 43 5.53 -15.50 -0.13
CA GLN A 43 6.89 -15.01 0.01
C GLN A 43 6.94 -13.51 -0.31
N THR A 44 7.25 -12.69 0.70
CA THR A 44 7.33 -11.23 0.59
C THR A 44 8.78 -10.75 0.62
N GLY A 45 9.53 -11.04 -0.44
CA GLY A 45 10.95 -10.67 -0.52
C GLY A 45 11.81 -11.41 0.52
N ARG A 46 11.91 -10.87 1.74
CA ARG A 46 12.75 -11.42 2.82
C ARG A 46 12.00 -12.20 3.89
N ALA A 47 10.66 -12.22 3.83
CA ALA A 47 9.83 -12.88 4.82
C ALA A 47 8.77 -13.76 4.14
N LEU A 48 8.49 -14.92 4.74
CA LEU A 48 7.35 -15.76 4.42
C LEU A 48 6.19 -15.33 5.33
N VAL A 49 5.02 -15.10 4.76
CA VAL A 49 3.79 -14.79 5.49
C VAL A 49 2.75 -15.86 5.18
N GLU A 50 2.21 -16.49 6.21
CA GLU A 50 1.06 -17.37 6.09
C GLU A 50 -0.22 -16.59 6.34
N ALA A 51 -1.12 -16.63 5.35
CA ALA A 51 -2.42 -15.99 5.44
C ALA A 51 -3.53 -17.01 5.66
N GLY A 52 -4.51 -16.63 6.45
CA GLY A 52 -5.67 -17.46 6.77
C GLY A 52 -6.94 -16.64 6.96
N LEU A 53 -7.99 -17.30 7.40
CA LEU A 53 -9.27 -16.65 7.64
C LEU A 53 -9.19 -15.65 8.82
N HIS A 54 -9.84 -14.52 8.66
CA HIS A 54 -10.06 -13.59 9.75
C HIS A 54 -10.97 -14.24 10.82
N PRO A 55 -10.79 -13.96 12.14
CA PRO A 55 -11.65 -14.51 13.19
C PRO A 55 -13.15 -14.30 12.96
N ALA A 56 -13.55 -13.14 12.39
CA ALA A 56 -14.93 -12.87 12.03
C ALA A 56 -15.51 -13.78 10.93
N THR A 57 -14.67 -14.57 10.26
CA THR A 57 -15.07 -15.57 9.25
C THR A 57 -14.71 -16.99 9.65
N GLY A 58 -14.41 -17.20 10.94
CA GLY A 58 -14.16 -18.53 11.52
C GLY A 58 -12.68 -18.90 11.64
N GLY A 59 -11.74 -17.99 11.37
CA GLY A 59 -10.32 -18.20 11.63
C GLY A 59 -9.98 -18.16 13.12
N ASP A 60 -8.87 -18.75 13.50
CA ASP A 60 -8.36 -18.77 14.87
C ASP A 60 -7.53 -17.52 15.23
N GLY A 61 -7.21 -16.68 14.25
CA GLY A 61 -6.39 -15.47 14.40
C GLY A 61 -4.89 -15.72 14.49
N LEU A 62 -4.42 -16.95 14.26
CA LEU A 62 -3.00 -17.29 14.30
C LEU A 62 -2.28 -16.93 12.97
N LEU A 63 -3.01 -16.84 11.88
CA LEU A 63 -2.50 -16.48 10.56
C LEU A 63 -2.84 -15.03 10.20
N ALA A 64 -2.06 -14.44 9.30
CA ALA A 64 -2.30 -13.08 8.84
C ALA A 64 -3.60 -12.97 8.04
N CYS A 65 -4.39 -11.92 8.29
CA CYS A 65 -5.53 -11.60 7.44
C CYS A 65 -5.06 -10.87 6.17
N SER A 66 -5.49 -11.33 4.99
CA SER A 66 -5.15 -10.69 3.72
C SER A 66 -5.69 -9.26 3.61
N GLY A 67 -6.80 -8.94 4.26
CA GLY A 67 -7.30 -7.58 4.40
C GLY A 67 -6.31 -6.68 5.15
N ASP A 68 -5.77 -7.15 6.29
CA ASP A 68 -4.74 -6.43 7.03
C ASP A 68 -3.47 -6.25 6.20
N MET A 69 -3.07 -7.27 5.41
CA MET A 69 -1.91 -7.17 4.53
C MET A 69 -2.08 -6.07 3.47
N LEU A 70 -3.30 -5.85 2.95
CA LEU A 70 -3.60 -4.74 2.04
C LEU A 70 -3.43 -3.38 2.73
N LEU A 71 -3.96 -3.23 3.96
CA LEU A 71 -3.81 -2.01 4.75
C LEU A 71 -2.34 -1.78 5.16
N GLN A 72 -1.60 -2.83 5.50
CA GLN A 72 -0.16 -2.76 5.77
C GLN A 72 0.62 -2.30 4.54
N ALA A 73 0.29 -2.81 3.34
CA ALA A 73 0.89 -2.36 2.09
C ALA A 73 0.59 -0.88 1.81
N LEU A 74 -0.64 -0.43 2.07
CA LEU A 74 -1.02 0.98 1.94
C LEU A 74 -0.23 1.85 2.91
N ALA A 75 -0.18 1.51 4.20
CA ALA A 75 0.55 2.26 5.21
C ALA A 75 2.05 2.34 4.88
N ALA A 76 2.66 1.22 4.50
CA ALA A 76 4.06 1.16 4.12
C ALA A 76 4.38 2.05 2.90
N CYS A 77 3.57 1.93 1.83
CA CYS A 77 3.75 2.73 0.62
C CYS A 77 3.55 4.23 0.88
N ALA A 78 2.50 4.59 1.61
CA ALA A 78 2.20 5.98 1.95
C ALA A 78 3.29 6.59 2.83
N GLY A 79 3.79 5.87 3.83
CA GLY A 79 4.88 6.31 4.70
C GLY A 79 6.19 6.55 3.93
N VAL A 80 6.60 5.63 3.07
CA VAL A 80 7.78 5.79 2.21
C VAL A 80 7.62 6.96 1.25
N THR A 81 6.44 7.10 0.63
CA THR A 81 6.15 8.22 -0.28
C THR A 81 6.17 9.55 0.45
N MET A 82 5.56 9.66 1.63
CA MET A 82 5.59 10.84 2.48
C MET A 82 7.03 11.26 2.80
N ARG A 83 7.87 10.31 3.23
CA ARG A 83 9.29 10.56 3.52
C ARG A 83 10.07 11.04 2.30
N SER A 84 9.83 10.42 1.14
CA SER A 84 10.49 10.80 -0.12
C SER A 84 10.09 12.22 -0.54
N VAL A 85 8.80 12.56 -0.47
CA VAL A 85 8.29 13.90 -0.81
C VAL A 85 8.80 14.94 0.19
N ALA A 86 8.73 14.67 1.49
CA ALA A 86 9.24 15.55 2.53
C ALA A 86 10.73 15.86 2.32
N THR A 87 11.55 14.82 2.03
CA THR A 87 12.97 14.99 1.71
C THR A 87 13.18 15.87 0.47
N ALA A 88 12.39 15.65 -0.58
CA ALA A 88 12.49 16.44 -1.82
C ALA A 88 12.10 17.92 -1.62
N LEU A 89 11.16 18.19 -0.73
CA LEU A 89 10.71 19.54 -0.37
C LEU A 89 11.58 20.21 0.71
N GLY A 90 12.52 19.48 1.33
CA GLY A 90 13.32 19.99 2.45
C GLY A 90 12.49 20.14 3.73
N ILE A 91 11.40 19.42 3.88
CA ILE A 91 10.54 19.41 5.07
C ILE A 91 11.02 18.34 6.04
N ASN A 92 11.28 18.73 7.28
CA ASN A 92 11.48 17.77 8.35
C ASN A 92 10.11 17.32 8.87
N ALA A 93 9.79 16.03 8.70
CA ALA A 93 8.57 15.42 9.17
C ALA A 93 8.86 14.06 9.76
N ALA A 94 8.43 13.85 11.00
CA ALA A 94 8.43 12.58 11.70
C ALA A 94 6.99 12.25 12.13
N GLY A 95 6.73 11.02 12.54
CA GLY A 95 5.41 10.66 13.04
C GLY A 95 4.92 9.30 12.57
N THR A 96 3.61 9.14 12.57
CA THR A 96 2.94 7.86 12.32
C THR A 96 1.99 7.98 11.14
N VAL A 97 1.96 6.93 10.31
CA VAL A 97 0.94 6.71 9.29
C VAL A 97 0.02 5.57 9.74
N ARG A 98 -1.30 5.75 9.59
CA ARG A 98 -2.30 4.71 9.87
C ARG A 98 -3.17 4.51 8.65
N ALA A 99 -3.46 3.24 8.35
CA ALA A 99 -4.45 2.82 7.38
C ALA A 99 -5.50 1.97 8.11
N GLU A 100 -6.75 2.35 7.99
CA GLU A 100 -7.90 1.66 8.56
C GLU A 100 -8.90 1.35 7.46
N GLY A 101 -9.63 0.25 7.58
CA GLY A 101 -10.63 -0.11 6.60
C GLY A 101 -11.78 -0.89 7.20
N ASP A 102 -12.98 -0.68 6.68
CA ASP A 102 -14.21 -1.31 7.16
C ASP A 102 -14.64 -2.41 6.19
N LEU A 103 -14.80 -3.62 6.71
CA LEU A 103 -15.28 -4.80 5.98
C LEU A 103 -16.64 -5.25 6.55
N ASP A 104 -17.59 -5.54 5.67
CA ASP A 104 -18.84 -6.21 6.01
C ASP A 104 -18.74 -7.70 5.67
N PHE A 105 -18.45 -8.51 6.67
CA PHE A 105 -18.27 -9.95 6.48
C PHE A 105 -19.54 -10.70 6.03
N ARG A 106 -20.73 -10.06 6.08
CA ARG A 106 -21.94 -10.64 5.48
C ARG A 106 -21.78 -10.84 3.97
N GLY A 107 -21.08 -9.91 3.30
CA GLY A 107 -20.75 -10.02 1.87
C GLY A 107 -19.80 -11.20 1.62
N THR A 108 -18.69 -11.27 2.35
CA THR A 108 -17.67 -12.33 2.21
C THR A 108 -18.25 -13.72 2.49
N LEU A 109 -19.09 -13.86 3.51
CA LEU A 109 -19.74 -15.12 3.87
C LEU A 109 -20.99 -15.45 3.03
N GLY A 110 -21.40 -14.56 2.11
CA GLY A 110 -22.57 -14.76 1.27
C GLY A 110 -23.90 -14.72 2.02
N VAL A 111 -23.93 -14.13 3.22
CA VAL A 111 -25.16 -13.99 4.05
C VAL A 111 -26.07 -12.92 3.46
N ASP A 112 -25.50 -11.85 2.92
CA ASP A 112 -26.22 -10.75 2.28
C ASP A 112 -25.53 -10.38 0.96
N LYS A 113 -26.20 -10.65 -0.15
CA LYS A 113 -25.68 -10.37 -1.50
C LYS A 113 -25.60 -8.86 -1.82
N SER A 114 -26.27 -8.01 -1.05
CA SER A 114 -26.20 -6.55 -1.21
C SER A 114 -25.01 -5.94 -0.46
N ALA A 115 -24.42 -6.67 0.51
CA ALA A 115 -23.23 -6.23 1.22
C ALA A 115 -21.99 -6.37 0.32
N PRO A 116 -21.08 -5.37 0.31
CA PRO A 116 -19.85 -5.46 -0.46
C PRO A 116 -18.94 -6.57 0.11
N VAL A 117 -18.24 -7.29 -0.79
CA VAL A 117 -17.27 -8.31 -0.38
C VAL A 117 -15.94 -7.68 0.04
N GLY A 118 -15.53 -6.61 -0.62
CA GLY A 118 -14.32 -5.85 -0.30
C GLY A 118 -14.54 -4.79 0.77
N PHE A 119 -13.50 -3.99 1.02
CA PHE A 119 -13.63 -2.84 1.91
C PHE A 119 -14.71 -1.87 1.43
N SER A 120 -15.58 -1.45 2.34
CA SER A 120 -16.60 -0.42 2.09
C SER A 120 -16.01 0.99 2.24
N ASP A 121 -14.99 1.13 3.08
CA ASP A 121 -14.26 2.37 3.30
C ASP A 121 -12.82 2.08 3.69
N ILE A 122 -11.87 2.91 3.24
CA ILE A 122 -10.48 2.89 3.67
C ILE A 122 -10.05 4.32 3.99
N ARG A 123 -9.49 4.51 5.16
CA ARG A 123 -9.01 5.79 5.68
C ARG A 123 -7.51 5.74 5.89
N LEU A 124 -6.81 6.71 5.32
CA LEU A 124 -5.38 6.90 5.50
C LEU A 124 -5.15 8.21 6.26
N SER A 125 -4.45 8.16 7.37
CA SER A 125 -4.16 9.32 8.20
C SER A 125 -2.68 9.40 8.55
N PHE A 126 -2.20 10.63 8.79
CA PHE A 126 -0.84 10.92 9.18
C PHE A 126 -0.87 11.81 10.42
N GLU A 127 -0.22 11.36 11.47
CA GLU A 127 0.08 12.18 12.65
C GLU A 127 1.54 12.60 12.55
N LEU A 128 1.77 13.88 12.19
CA LEU A 128 3.10 14.40 11.89
C LEU A 128 3.58 15.36 12.98
N GLU A 129 4.85 15.21 13.34
CA GLU A 129 5.63 16.17 14.07
C GLU A 129 6.53 16.92 13.06
N SER A 130 6.30 18.23 12.88
CA SER A 130 7.01 19.04 11.90
C SER A 130 6.95 20.52 12.30
N ASP A 131 7.97 21.26 11.92
CA ASP A 131 8.03 22.72 11.98
C ASP A 131 7.53 23.41 10.70
N ALA A 132 7.07 22.63 9.73
CA ALA A 132 6.54 23.15 8.46
C ALA A 132 5.21 23.88 8.65
N SER A 133 4.96 24.88 7.79
CA SER A 133 3.69 25.60 7.77
C SER A 133 2.53 24.69 7.33
N GLU A 134 1.29 25.08 7.65
CA GLU A 134 0.09 24.38 7.20
C GLU A 134 0.03 24.22 5.67
N GLU A 135 0.44 25.24 4.91
CA GLU A 135 0.49 25.20 3.45
C GLU A 135 1.51 24.19 2.94
N GLN A 136 2.67 24.09 3.61
CA GLN A 136 3.70 23.09 3.28
C GLN A 136 3.20 21.67 3.61
N LEU A 137 2.54 21.48 4.74
CA LEU A 137 1.95 20.19 5.12
C LEU A 137 0.82 19.77 4.17
N ALA A 138 -0.04 20.72 3.75
CA ALA A 138 -1.07 20.46 2.75
C ALA A 138 -0.47 20.05 1.39
N THR A 139 0.62 20.71 0.99
CA THR A 139 1.35 20.33 -0.22
C THR A 139 2.01 18.96 -0.11
N LEU A 140 2.62 18.66 1.04
CA LEU A 140 3.21 17.37 1.35
C LEU A 140 2.16 16.26 1.27
N LEU A 141 1.00 16.44 1.89
CA LEU A 141 -0.10 15.47 1.83
C LEU A 141 -0.58 15.24 0.39
N ARG A 142 -0.91 16.31 -0.33
CA ARG A 142 -1.39 16.23 -1.73
C ARG A 142 -0.41 15.51 -2.65
N LEU A 143 0.89 15.73 -2.49
CA LEU A 143 1.92 15.06 -3.29
C LEU A 143 2.10 13.60 -2.85
N THR A 144 1.96 13.32 -1.56
CA THR A 144 1.97 11.94 -1.04
C THR A 144 0.81 11.14 -1.63
N GLU A 145 -0.40 11.66 -1.60
CA GLU A 145 -1.56 11.03 -2.22
C GLU A 145 -1.35 10.79 -3.72
N ARG A 146 -0.81 11.78 -4.43
CA ARG A 146 -0.57 11.68 -5.88
C ARG A 146 0.41 10.59 -6.26
N TYR A 147 1.46 10.37 -5.46
CA TYR A 147 2.58 9.49 -5.81
C TYR A 147 2.58 8.16 -5.05
N CYS A 148 1.66 7.96 -4.12
CA CYS A 148 1.51 6.68 -3.43
C CYS A 148 0.89 5.65 -4.37
N VAL A 149 1.71 4.69 -4.84
CA VAL A 149 1.29 3.67 -5.82
C VAL A 149 0.11 2.86 -5.31
N VAL A 150 0.15 2.41 -4.05
CA VAL A 150 -0.94 1.58 -3.48
C VAL A 150 -2.22 2.39 -3.36
N LEU A 151 -2.17 3.64 -2.85
CA LEU A 151 -3.34 4.51 -2.77
C LEU A 151 -3.95 4.78 -4.15
N GLN A 152 -3.11 5.10 -5.14
CA GLN A 152 -3.58 5.35 -6.51
C GLN A 152 -4.17 4.10 -7.16
N THR A 153 -3.64 2.92 -6.85
CA THR A 153 -4.20 1.64 -7.32
C THR A 153 -5.56 1.35 -6.71
N LEU A 154 -5.75 1.65 -5.41
CA LEU A 154 -7.04 1.50 -4.74
C LEU A 154 -8.07 2.52 -5.24
N ALA A 155 -7.66 3.79 -5.42
CA ALA A 155 -8.54 4.86 -5.90
C ALA A 155 -8.93 4.70 -7.37
N ASN A 156 -8.07 4.10 -8.19
CA ASN A 156 -8.25 3.92 -9.63
C ASN A 156 -7.98 2.46 -9.99
N SER A 157 -8.98 1.60 -9.79
CA SER A 157 -8.83 0.16 -10.01
C SER A 157 -8.28 -0.15 -11.41
N PRO A 158 -7.15 -0.87 -11.51
CA PRO A 158 -6.63 -1.32 -12.78
C PRO A 158 -7.53 -2.43 -13.36
N ARG A 159 -7.32 -2.76 -14.63
CA ARG A 159 -7.97 -3.93 -15.21
C ARG A 159 -7.45 -5.20 -14.52
N LEU A 160 -8.38 -5.99 -13.99
CA LEU A 160 -8.08 -7.25 -13.32
C LEU A 160 -8.46 -8.43 -14.22
N SER A 161 -7.69 -9.51 -14.15
CA SER A 161 -8.00 -10.80 -14.79
C SER A 161 -7.58 -11.94 -13.88
N ALA A 162 -8.34 -13.02 -13.90
CA ALA A 162 -8.01 -14.26 -13.22
C ALA A 162 -8.19 -15.45 -14.20
N SER A 163 -7.37 -16.49 -14.06
CA SER A 163 -7.45 -17.69 -14.87
C SER A 163 -7.07 -18.92 -14.06
N ILE A 164 -7.57 -20.07 -14.48
CA ILE A 164 -7.15 -21.38 -13.99
C ILE A 164 -6.38 -22.04 -15.14
N SER A 165 -5.21 -22.58 -14.87
CA SER A 165 -4.35 -23.31 -15.81
C SER A 165 -4.21 -24.75 -15.38
#